data_259b2dc67d51c209f4318c20dabb4826
#
_entry.id   259b2dc67d51c209f4318c20dabb4826
#
_cell.length_a   1.000
_cell.length_b   1.000
_cell.length_c   1.000
_cell.angle_alpha   90.00
_cell.angle_beta   90.00
_cell.angle_gamma   90.00
#
_symmetry.space_group_name_H-M   'P 1'
#
loop_
_entity.id
_entity.type
_entity.pdbx_description
1 polymer ?
#
loop_
_entity_poly.entity_id
_entity_poly.type
_entity_poly.pdbx_seq_one_letter_code
_entity_poly.pdbx_strand_id
1 'polypeptide(L)'
;YELPTNFFLIGQGMIGPTLMAWATADDKARYLPPLASGEEVWCQLFSEPAGGSDLAALRTRAEPDGDDWIINGQKIWTSGAHYADYGVIVVRTDPTLPKHKGLSYFYIDMRAPGVEIKPIKQLTGDADFNEVYFTDVRVSDRQRLGEVGQGWQVALTTLMNERAAIGGGIGKMDVDLAVAIAQDVELDGQPAIDNA
;
A
#
# COMPACT_ATOMS: atom_id res chain seq x y z
N TYR A 1 21.83 -5.30 16.39
CA TYR A 1 21.63 -4.94 14.97
C TYR A 1 20.13 -4.82 14.74
N GLU A 2 19.62 -3.60 14.47
CA GLU A 2 18.26 -3.40 13.99
C GLU A 2 18.25 -3.65 12.48
N LEU A 3 17.47 -4.62 12.04
CA LEU A 3 17.25 -4.85 10.60
C LEU A 3 16.24 -3.83 10.08
N PRO A 4 16.41 -3.25 8.89
CA PRO A 4 15.48 -2.29 8.30
C PRO A 4 14.23 -3.02 7.78
N THR A 5 13.43 -3.60 8.68
CA THR A 5 12.24 -4.40 8.36
C THR A 5 11.15 -3.60 7.68
N ASN A 6 11.13 -2.26 7.86
CA ASN A 6 10.10 -1.37 7.31
C ASN A 6 10.03 -1.41 5.77
N PHE A 7 11.16 -1.62 5.08
CA PHE A 7 11.19 -1.70 3.62
C PHE A 7 10.41 -2.89 3.04
N PHE A 8 10.30 -3.97 3.80
CA PHE A 8 9.73 -5.24 3.33
C PHE A 8 8.33 -5.51 3.90
N LEU A 9 7.90 -4.74 4.90
CA LEU A 9 6.63 -4.98 5.61
C LEU A 9 5.43 -5.00 4.65
N ILE A 10 5.36 -4.04 3.72
CA ILE A 10 4.27 -3.95 2.73
C ILE A 10 4.30 -5.16 1.80
N GLY A 11 5.46 -5.45 1.23
CA GLY A 11 5.62 -6.60 0.33
C GLY A 11 5.29 -7.91 1.03
N GLN A 12 6.03 -8.25 2.07
CA GLN A 12 5.92 -9.55 2.74
C GLN A 12 4.64 -9.70 3.57
N GLY A 13 4.24 -8.64 4.30
CA GLY A 13 3.11 -8.70 5.23
C GLY A 13 1.74 -8.51 4.58
N MET A 14 1.65 -7.85 3.43
CA MET A 14 0.38 -7.43 2.83
C MET A 14 0.22 -7.94 1.39
N ILE A 15 1.20 -7.69 0.53
CA ILE A 15 1.12 -8.01 -0.90
C ILE A 15 1.40 -9.50 -1.14
N GLY A 16 2.37 -10.09 -0.48
CA GLY A 16 2.66 -11.52 -0.56
C GLY A 16 1.43 -12.40 -0.29
N PRO A 17 0.72 -12.22 0.85
CA PRO A 17 -0.55 -12.89 1.11
C PRO A 17 -1.63 -12.63 0.07
N THR A 18 -1.69 -11.41 -0.49
CA THR A 18 -2.63 -11.06 -1.56
C THR A 18 -2.31 -11.83 -2.84
N LEU A 19 -1.05 -11.87 -3.25
CA LEU A 19 -0.59 -12.68 -4.40
C LEU A 19 -0.87 -14.18 -4.17
N MET A 20 -0.62 -14.70 -2.97
CA MET A 20 -0.94 -16.09 -2.63
C MET A 20 -2.42 -16.42 -2.81
N ALA A 21 -3.31 -15.48 -2.50
CA ALA A 21 -4.75 -15.69 -2.62
C ALA A 21 -5.27 -15.54 -4.06
N TRP A 22 -4.75 -14.57 -4.82
CA TRP A 22 -5.40 -14.11 -6.05
C TRP A 22 -4.58 -14.27 -7.33
N ALA A 23 -3.26 -14.42 -7.25
CA ALA A 23 -2.40 -14.53 -8.43
C ALA A 23 -2.47 -15.90 -9.08
N THR A 24 -2.11 -15.98 -10.37
CA THR A 24 -1.95 -17.24 -11.09
C THR A 24 -0.80 -18.08 -10.53
N ALA A 25 -0.72 -19.35 -10.88
CA ALA A 25 0.39 -20.21 -10.48
C ALA A 25 1.74 -19.69 -11.01
N ASP A 26 1.76 -19.18 -12.24
CA ASP A 26 2.94 -18.64 -12.88
C ASP A 26 3.40 -17.33 -12.18
N ASP A 27 2.48 -16.43 -11.86
CA ASP A 27 2.78 -15.20 -11.13
C ASP A 27 3.30 -15.51 -9.71
N LYS A 28 2.69 -16.47 -9.01
CA LYS A 28 3.18 -16.92 -7.70
C LYS A 28 4.61 -17.44 -7.79
N ALA A 29 4.90 -18.28 -8.79
CA ALA A 29 6.24 -18.82 -8.99
C ALA A 29 7.26 -17.72 -9.33
N ARG A 30 6.85 -16.67 -10.07
CA ARG A 30 7.71 -15.57 -10.47
C ARG A 30 7.94 -14.55 -9.35
N TYR A 31 6.89 -14.13 -8.66
CA TYR A 31 6.95 -12.96 -7.79
C TYR A 31 7.12 -13.27 -6.30
N LEU A 32 6.62 -14.40 -5.80
CA LEU A 32 6.71 -14.69 -4.37
C LEU A 32 8.15 -14.96 -3.87
N PRO A 33 9.03 -15.69 -4.59
CA PRO A 33 10.39 -15.91 -4.10
C PRO A 33 11.19 -14.60 -3.95
N PRO A 34 11.32 -13.71 -4.96
CA PRO A 34 12.10 -12.49 -4.82
C PRO A 34 11.44 -11.47 -3.86
N LEU A 35 10.11 -11.47 -3.73
CA LEU A 35 9.42 -10.69 -2.71
C LEU A 35 9.76 -11.19 -1.30
N ALA A 36 9.77 -12.50 -1.09
CA ALA A 36 10.06 -13.09 0.21
C ALA A 36 11.52 -12.92 0.62
N SER A 37 12.46 -13.01 -0.33
CA SER A 37 13.89 -12.78 -0.09
C SER A 37 14.26 -11.31 0.06
N GLY A 38 13.38 -10.38 -0.34
CA GLY A 38 13.65 -8.94 -0.35
C GLY A 38 14.48 -8.48 -1.56
N GLU A 39 14.63 -9.32 -2.58
CA GLU A 39 15.26 -8.94 -3.86
C GLU A 39 14.39 -7.97 -4.66
N GLU A 40 13.06 -8.07 -4.50
CA GLU A 40 12.09 -7.15 -5.10
C GLU A 40 11.25 -6.49 -4.00
N VAL A 41 11.25 -5.16 -4.01
CA VAL A 41 10.48 -4.34 -3.07
C VAL A 41 9.15 -3.94 -3.70
N TRP A 42 8.08 -4.04 -2.91
CA TRP A 42 6.73 -3.77 -3.38
C TRP A 42 6.06 -2.66 -2.56
N CYS A 43 5.27 -1.80 -3.22
CA CYS A 43 4.50 -0.73 -2.58
C CYS A 43 2.99 -0.86 -2.84
N GLN A 44 2.20 -0.12 -2.05
CA GLN A 44 0.73 -0.12 -2.12
C GLN A 44 0.21 1.22 -2.62
N LEU A 45 -0.44 1.23 -3.79
CA LEU A 45 -0.95 2.40 -4.51
C LEU A 45 -2.48 2.50 -4.33
N PHE A 46 -2.94 2.91 -3.15
CA PHE A 46 -4.37 2.92 -2.82
C PHE A 46 -4.92 4.34 -2.70
N SER A 47 -4.43 5.12 -1.74
CA SER A 47 -4.95 6.44 -1.43
C SER A 47 -4.81 7.43 -2.59
N GLU A 48 -5.77 8.34 -2.70
CA GLU A 48 -5.77 9.44 -3.66
C GLU A 48 -5.92 10.78 -2.95
N PRO A 49 -5.54 11.91 -3.57
CA PRO A 49 -5.70 13.24 -2.96
C PRO A 49 -7.15 13.55 -2.55
N ALA A 50 -8.13 12.99 -3.25
CA ALA A 50 -9.55 13.19 -2.98
C ALA A 50 -10.14 12.23 -1.95
N GLY A 51 -9.39 11.18 -1.52
CA GLY A 51 -9.91 10.20 -0.57
C GLY A 51 -8.91 9.10 -0.19
N GLY A 52 -8.75 8.89 1.11
CA GLY A 52 -8.04 7.75 1.69
C GLY A 52 -9.02 6.83 2.42
N SER A 53 -9.76 7.34 3.42
CA SER A 53 -10.75 6.57 4.19
C SER A 53 -11.89 6.02 3.32
N ASP A 54 -12.33 6.76 2.30
CA ASP A 54 -13.29 6.28 1.30
C ASP A 54 -12.54 5.77 0.05
N LEU A 55 -11.76 4.70 0.20
CA LEU A 55 -10.97 4.11 -0.88
C LEU A 55 -11.84 3.76 -2.10
N ALA A 56 -13.08 3.30 -1.88
CA ALA A 56 -13.97 2.94 -2.98
C ALA A 56 -14.40 4.11 -3.87
N ALA A 57 -14.22 5.36 -3.43
CA ALA A 57 -14.48 6.56 -4.22
C ALA A 57 -13.29 6.99 -5.11
N LEU A 58 -12.26 6.18 -5.22
CA LEU A 58 -11.07 6.44 -6.03
C LEU A 58 -11.42 6.77 -7.49
N ARG A 59 -10.57 7.60 -8.12
CA ARG A 59 -10.77 8.18 -9.47
C ARG A 59 -9.72 7.75 -10.49
N THR A 60 -8.57 7.22 -10.06
CA THR A 60 -7.59 6.62 -10.96
C THR A 60 -8.30 5.56 -11.76
N ARG A 61 -8.27 5.68 -13.10
CA ARG A 61 -9.03 4.84 -14.01
C ARG A 61 -8.10 3.93 -14.79
N ALA A 62 -8.65 2.80 -15.25
CA ALA A 62 -8.05 1.94 -16.25
C ALA A 62 -9.07 1.73 -17.36
N GLU A 63 -8.66 2.00 -18.60
CA GLU A 63 -9.45 1.82 -19.80
C GLU A 63 -8.89 0.66 -20.62
N PRO A 64 -9.72 -0.27 -21.13
CA PRO A 64 -9.23 -1.42 -21.89
C PRO A 64 -8.65 -0.97 -23.23
N ASP A 65 -7.54 -1.57 -23.65
CA ASP A 65 -6.89 -1.38 -24.94
C ASP A 65 -6.35 -2.72 -25.47
N GLY A 66 -7.20 -3.49 -26.15
CA GLY A 66 -6.90 -4.85 -26.57
C GLY A 66 -6.75 -5.80 -25.38
N ASP A 67 -5.59 -6.45 -25.27
CA ASP A 67 -5.25 -7.34 -24.15
C ASP A 67 -4.58 -6.59 -22.97
N ASP A 68 -4.55 -5.27 -23.05
CA ASP A 68 -3.93 -4.39 -22.05
C ASP A 68 -4.95 -3.41 -21.46
N TRP A 69 -4.51 -2.67 -20.45
CA TRP A 69 -5.22 -1.58 -19.81
C TRP A 69 -4.34 -0.33 -19.81
N ILE A 70 -4.97 0.83 -20.04
CA ILE A 70 -4.30 2.13 -19.94
C ILE A 70 -4.73 2.80 -18.65
N ILE A 71 -3.76 3.00 -17.75
CA ILE A 71 -4.00 3.58 -16.43
C ILE A 71 -3.66 5.07 -16.44
N ASN A 72 -4.62 5.89 -15.96
CA ASN A 72 -4.46 7.32 -15.79
C ASN A 72 -4.97 7.76 -14.40
N GLY A 73 -4.20 8.59 -13.70
CA GLY A 73 -4.58 9.13 -12.40
C GLY A 73 -3.41 9.45 -11.49
N GLN A 74 -3.70 9.50 -10.20
CA GLN A 74 -2.72 9.84 -9.18
C GLN A 74 -2.99 9.06 -7.90
N LYS A 75 -1.93 8.56 -7.28
CA LYS A 75 -1.94 8.01 -5.92
C LYS A 75 -1.07 8.88 -5.02
N ILE A 76 -1.37 8.88 -3.73
CA ILE A 76 -0.65 9.68 -2.73
C ILE A 76 -0.43 8.87 -1.45
N TRP A 77 0.49 9.33 -0.63
CA TRP A 77 0.88 8.69 0.62
C TRP A 77 1.43 7.27 0.43
N THR A 78 2.00 7.01 -0.75
CA THR A 78 2.58 5.70 -1.06
C THR A 78 3.94 5.56 -0.38
N SER A 79 3.99 4.72 0.65
CA SER A 79 5.25 4.42 1.35
C SER A 79 6.23 3.74 0.42
N GLY A 80 7.44 4.28 0.35
CA GLY A 80 8.57 3.65 -0.33
C GLY A 80 8.46 3.51 -1.86
N ALA A 81 7.52 4.20 -2.53
CA ALA A 81 7.36 4.08 -3.98
C ALA A 81 8.64 4.40 -4.77
N HIS A 82 9.48 5.31 -4.25
CA HIS A 82 10.70 5.76 -4.92
C HIS A 82 11.82 4.70 -4.98
N TYR A 83 11.73 3.63 -4.22
CA TYR A 83 12.65 2.49 -4.27
C TYR A 83 11.94 1.15 -4.59
N ALA A 84 10.62 1.15 -4.74
CA ALA A 84 9.87 -0.05 -5.07
C ALA A 84 10.10 -0.48 -6.53
N ASP A 85 10.22 -1.79 -6.74
CA ASP A 85 10.28 -2.39 -8.08
C ASP A 85 8.88 -2.57 -8.65
N TYR A 86 7.93 -3.00 -7.81
CA TYR A 86 6.54 -3.21 -8.18
C TYR A 86 5.58 -2.50 -7.21
N GLY A 87 4.38 -2.23 -7.70
CA GLY A 87 3.29 -1.72 -6.88
C GLY A 87 1.99 -2.45 -7.15
N VAL A 88 1.15 -2.59 -6.12
CA VAL A 88 -0.24 -3.02 -6.30
C VAL A 88 -1.16 -1.82 -6.32
N ILE A 89 -2.07 -1.78 -7.29
CA ILE A 89 -2.93 -0.62 -7.53
C ILE A 89 -4.41 -1.02 -7.64
N VAL A 90 -5.28 -0.25 -6.99
CA VAL A 90 -6.74 -0.31 -7.20
C VAL A 90 -7.13 0.83 -8.11
N VAL A 91 -7.88 0.50 -9.16
CA VAL A 91 -8.30 1.45 -10.20
C VAL A 91 -9.78 1.28 -10.54
N ARG A 92 -10.38 2.32 -11.11
CA ARG A 92 -11.75 2.28 -11.62
C ARG A 92 -11.74 1.81 -13.06
N THR A 93 -12.36 0.65 -13.30
CA THR A 93 -12.53 0.07 -14.63
C THR A 93 -13.95 0.31 -15.19
N ASP A 94 -14.93 0.51 -14.31
CA ASP A 94 -16.30 0.86 -14.73
C ASP A 94 -16.89 1.96 -13.82
N PRO A 95 -17.00 3.20 -14.33
CA PRO A 95 -17.58 4.31 -13.58
C PRO A 95 -19.12 4.27 -13.49
N THR A 96 -19.79 3.40 -14.26
CA THR A 96 -21.26 3.30 -14.27
C THR A 96 -21.80 2.41 -13.16
N LEU A 97 -20.96 1.53 -12.62
CA LEU A 97 -21.32 0.63 -11.53
C LEU A 97 -21.19 1.31 -10.14
N PRO A 98 -21.91 0.79 -9.13
CA PRO A 98 -21.71 1.22 -7.75
C PRO A 98 -20.24 1.17 -7.37
N LYS A 99 -19.78 2.13 -6.57
CA LYS A 99 -18.36 2.41 -6.35
C LYS A 99 -17.48 1.20 -5.99
N HIS A 100 -18.02 0.21 -5.26
CA HIS A 100 -17.28 -1.01 -4.91
C HIS A 100 -17.24 -2.06 -6.04
N LYS A 101 -18.16 -2.00 -7.00
CA LYS A 101 -18.27 -2.99 -8.07
C LYS A 101 -17.54 -2.62 -9.36
N GLY A 102 -17.23 -1.34 -9.53
CA GLY A 102 -16.51 -0.84 -10.71
C GLY A 102 -15.01 -0.77 -10.54
N LEU A 103 -14.43 -1.55 -9.63
CA LEU A 103 -13.00 -1.52 -9.31
C LEU A 103 -12.30 -2.79 -9.74
N SER A 104 -11.09 -2.66 -10.27
CA SER A 104 -10.17 -3.76 -10.55
C SER A 104 -8.83 -3.54 -9.87
N TYR A 105 -8.07 -4.61 -9.74
CA TYR A 105 -6.81 -4.62 -9.00
C TYR A 105 -5.70 -5.17 -9.89
N PHE A 106 -4.59 -4.45 -9.97
CA PHE A 106 -3.44 -4.83 -10.78
C PHE A 106 -2.15 -4.78 -9.96
N TYR A 107 -1.12 -5.47 -10.41
CA TYR A 107 0.25 -5.14 -10.05
C TYR A 107 0.94 -4.50 -11.26
N ILE A 108 1.84 -3.56 -10.99
CA ILE A 108 2.52 -2.76 -12.02
C ILE A 108 4.03 -2.67 -11.73
N ASP A 109 4.82 -2.57 -12.78
CA ASP A 109 6.23 -2.20 -12.69
C ASP A 109 6.33 -0.69 -12.38
N MET A 110 7.00 -0.32 -11.29
CA MET A 110 7.14 1.09 -10.89
C MET A 110 8.07 1.89 -11.80
N ARG A 111 8.77 1.21 -12.72
CA ARG A 111 9.62 1.82 -13.75
C ARG A 111 8.93 1.87 -15.13
N ALA A 112 7.67 1.45 -15.22
CA ALA A 112 6.93 1.47 -16.48
C ALA A 112 6.84 2.90 -17.06
N PRO A 113 6.89 3.06 -18.39
CA PRO A 113 6.66 4.35 -19.02
C PRO A 113 5.35 4.99 -18.57
N GLY A 114 5.38 6.28 -18.21
CA GLY A 114 4.22 7.02 -17.71
C GLY A 114 4.04 6.99 -16.20
N VAL A 115 4.82 6.23 -15.45
CA VAL A 115 4.88 6.30 -13.98
C VAL A 115 5.86 7.41 -13.57
N GLU A 116 5.38 8.41 -12.83
CA GLU A 116 6.20 9.46 -12.25
C GLU A 116 6.03 9.47 -10.73
N ILE A 117 7.15 9.41 -9.99
CA ILE A 117 7.16 9.33 -8.52
C ILE A 117 7.75 10.61 -7.96
N LYS A 118 7.03 11.25 -7.02
CA LYS A 118 7.47 12.48 -6.34
C LYS A 118 7.46 12.28 -4.83
N PRO A 119 8.62 12.25 -4.19
CA PRO A 119 8.69 12.18 -2.73
C PRO A 119 8.03 13.38 -2.05
N ILE A 120 7.28 13.12 -0.97
CA ILE A 120 6.62 14.14 -0.15
C ILE A 120 7.53 14.44 1.05
N LYS A 121 8.01 15.69 1.15
CA LYS A 121 8.83 16.12 2.28
C LYS A 121 7.96 16.27 3.53
N GLN A 122 8.28 15.52 4.58
CA GLN A 122 7.63 15.55 5.88
C GLN A 122 8.21 16.67 6.78
N LEU A 123 7.49 17.02 7.86
CA LEU A 123 7.99 17.99 8.85
C LEU A 123 9.26 17.52 9.55
N THR A 124 9.48 16.22 9.67
CA THR A 124 10.70 15.60 10.21
C THR A 124 11.92 15.83 9.33
N GLY A 125 11.71 16.17 8.05
CA GLY A 125 12.76 16.31 7.03
C GLY A 125 12.89 15.06 6.13
N ASP A 126 12.28 13.94 6.53
CA ASP A 126 12.26 12.70 5.76
C ASP A 126 11.30 12.78 4.55
N ALA A 127 11.33 11.78 3.68
CA ALA A 127 10.48 11.70 2.50
C ALA A 127 10.07 10.23 2.21
N ASP A 128 9.49 9.56 3.21
CA ASP A 128 9.10 8.15 3.13
C ASP A 128 7.87 7.93 2.25
N PHE A 129 7.02 8.96 2.15
CA PHE A 129 5.79 8.91 1.36
C PHE A 129 5.95 9.60 0.02
N ASN A 130 5.16 9.15 -0.96
CA ASN A 130 5.26 9.64 -2.33
C ASN A 130 3.87 9.93 -2.91
N GLU A 131 3.83 10.93 -3.80
CA GLU A 131 2.84 11.03 -4.86
C GLU A 131 3.31 10.18 -6.04
N VAL A 132 2.38 9.45 -6.65
CA VAL A 132 2.65 8.66 -7.85
C VAL A 132 1.62 9.02 -8.92
N TYR A 133 2.12 9.51 -10.05
CA TYR A 133 1.31 9.91 -11.20
C TYR A 133 1.36 8.83 -12.28
N PHE A 134 0.23 8.59 -12.91
CA PHE A 134 0.08 7.65 -14.01
C PHE A 134 -0.44 8.41 -15.22
N THR A 135 0.36 8.42 -16.29
CA THR A 135 0.01 9.03 -17.57
C THR A 135 0.14 7.99 -18.67
N ASP A 136 -0.98 7.50 -19.15
CA ASP A 136 -1.08 6.46 -20.18
C ASP A 136 -0.23 5.22 -19.88
N VAL A 137 -0.18 4.81 -18.60
CA VAL A 137 0.59 3.62 -18.19
C VAL A 137 -0.09 2.36 -18.71
N ARG A 138 0.62 1.63 -19.57
CA ARG A 138 0.14 0.37 -20.16
C ARG A 138 0.44 -0.80 -19.23
N VAL A 139 -0.60 -1.56 -18.90
CA VAL A 139 -0.53 -2.74 -18.03
C VAL A 139 -1.26 -3.89 -18.70
N SER A 140 -0.63 -5.06 -18.80
CA SER A 140 -1.27 -6.24 -19.39
C SER A 140 -2.42 -6.76 -18.52
N ASP A 141 -3.49 -7.28 -19.13
CA ASP A 141 -4.59 -7.91 -18.40
C ASP A 141 -4.11 -9.11 -17.55
N ARG A 142 -2.99 -9.72 -17.90
CA ARG A 142 -2.33 -10.78 -17.10
C ARG A 142 -1.86 -10.29 -15.73
N GLN A 143 -1.63 -8.99 -15.57
CA GLN A 143 -1.22 -8.37 -14.30
C GLN A 143 -2.41 -8.03 -13.40
N ARG A 144 -3.63 -8.41 -13.81
CA ARG A 144 -4.83 -8.23 -13.00
C ARG A 144 -4.99 -9.37 -11.99
N LEU A 145 -5.25 -9.00 -10.75
CA LEU A 145 -5.58 -9.93 -9.68
C LEU A 145 -7.11 -9.99 -9.48
N GLY A 146 -7.68 -11.17 -9.63
CA GLY A 146 -9.13 -11.40 -9.65
C GLY A 146 -9.76 -11.01 -11.00
N GLU A 147 -11.10 -11.11 -11.10
CA GLU A 147 -11.84 -10.73 -12.30
C GLU A 147 -12.06 -9.21 -12.39
N VAL A 148 -12.40 -8.68 -13.59
CA VAL A 148 -12.81 -7.28 -13.75
C VAL A 148 -14.01 -6.99 -12.82
N GLY A 149 -13.91 -5.92 -12.05
CA GLY A 149 -14.92 -5.57 -11.05
C GLY A 149 -14.74 -6.23 -9.68
N GLN A 150 -13.79 -7.17 -9.51
CA GLN A 150 -13.47 -7.79 -8.21
C GLN A 150 -12.38 -7.05 -7.41
N GLY A 151 -11.90 -5.92 -7.90
CA GLY A 151 -10.81 -5.20 -7.26
C GLY A 151 -11.06 -4.84 -5.79
N TRP A 152 -12.32 -4.63 -5.40
CA TRP A 152 -12.66 -4.38 -4.01
C TRP A 152 -12.38 -5.58 -3.10
N GLN A 153 -12.75 -6.81 -3.53
CA GLN A 153 -12.49 -8.04 -2.77
C GLN A 153 -10.99 -8.30 -2.62
N VAL A 154 -10.23 -8.06 -3.70
CA VAL A 154 -8.76 -8.19 -3.66
C VAL A 154 -8.17 -7.16 -2.70
N ALA A 155 -8.62 -5.90 -2.78
CA ALA A 155 -8.17 -4.83 -1.87
C ALA A 155 -8.48 -5.15 -0.40
N LEU A 156 -9.64 -5.74 -0.10
CA LEU A 156 -9.98 -6.18 1.25
C LEU A 156 -9.01 -7.26 1.76
N THR A 157 -8.56 -8.18 0.90
CA THR A 157 -7.54 -9.16 1.29
C THR A 157 -6.25 -8.45 1.71
N THR A 158 -5.78 -7.45 0.93
CA THR A 158 -4.60 -6.65 1.26
C THR A 158 -4.77 -5.90 2.59
N LEU A 159 -5.90 -5.20 2.77
CA LEU A 159 -6.20 -4.40 3.96
C LEU A 159 -6.36 -5.25 5.24
N MET A 160 -6.89 -6.47 5.13
CA MET A 160 -6.99 -7.40 6.27
C MET A 160 -5.61 -7.89 6.70
N ASN A 161 -4.71 -8.17 5.77
CA ASN A 161 -3.33 -8.52 6.07
C ASN A 161 -2.54 -7.31 6.60
N GLU A 162 -2.82 -6.10 6.13
CA GLU A 162 -2.27 -4.86 6.68
C GLU A 162 -2.56 -4.73 8.19
N ARG A 163 -3.80 -4.95 8.58
CA ARG A 163 -4.19 -4.91 10.01
C ARG A 163 -3.43 -5.93 10.84
N ALA A 164 -3.19 -7.12 10.30
CA ALA A 164 -2.43 -8.14 10.99
C ALA A 164 -0.93 -7.80 11.06
N ALA A 165 -0.36 -7.30 9.96
CA ALA A 165 1.05 -6.96 9.86
C ALA A 165 1.43 -5.72 10.70
N ILE A 166 0.63 -4.65 10.59
CA ILE A 166 0.87 -3.39 11.33
C ILE A 166 0.37 -3.50 12.78
N GLY A 167 -0.80 -4.09 13.00
CA GLY A 167 -1.39 -4.21 14.34
C GLY A 167 -0.69 -5.21 15.26
N GLY A 168 0.05 -6.17 14.70
CA GLY A 168 0.80 -7.18 15.47
C GLY A 168 2.26 -6.81 15.78
N GLY A 169 2.80 -5.79 15.09
CA GLY A 169 4.24 -5.49 15.12
C GLY A 169 4.64 -4.11 15.65
N ILE A 170 3.73 -3.16 15.70
CA ILE A 170 3.99 -1.91 16.43
C ILE A 170 3.98 -2.30 17.90
N GLY A 171 5.17 -2.29 18.48
CA GLY A 171 5.46 -2.75 19.82
C GLY A 171 4.31 -2.46 20.76
N LYS A 172 3.94 -3.45 21.56
CA LYS A 172 3.10 -3.20 22.71
C LYS A 172 3.64 -1.91 23.30
N MET A 173 2.92 -0.80 23.17
CA MET A 173 3.15 0.30 24.06
C MET A 173 3.09 -0.37 25.41
N ASP A 174 4.26 -0.53 26.02
CA ASP A 174 4.35 -1.15 27.34
C ASP A 174 3.67 -0.14 28.27
N VAL A 175 2.38 -0.40 28.49
CA VAL A 175 1.55 0.48 29.34
C VAL A 175 2.20 0.55 30.73
N ASP A 176 2.83 -0.55 31.18
CA ASP A 176 3.53 -0.58 32.46
C ASP A 176 4.76 0.32 32.44
N LEU A 177 5.51 0.35 31.33
CA LEU A 177 6.62 1.28 31.12
C LEU A 177 6.13 2.74 31.03
N ALA A 178 5.03 3.00 30.32
CA ALA A 178 4.46 4.34 30.25
C ALA A 178 3.98 4.83 31.62
N VAL A 179 3.36 3.96 32.41
CA VAL A 179 2.96 4.26 33.80
C VAL A 179 4.19 4.49 34.68
N ALA A 180 5.23 3.66 34.59
CA ALA A 180 6.47 3.85 35.34
C ALA A 180 7.14 5.19 35.00
N ILE A 181 7.23 5.54 33.71
CA ILE A 181 7.76 6.85 33.27
C ILE A 181 6.91 8.00 33.84
N ALA A 182 5.58 7.89 33.80
CA ALA A 182 4.67 8.93 34.33
C ALA A 182 4.74 9.09 35.85
N GLN A 183 5.17 8.04 36.56
CA GLN A 183 5.43 8.10 38.02
C GLN A 183 6.76 8.78 38.35
N ASP A 184 7.78 8.62 37.48
CA ASP A 184 9.12 9.16 37.68
C ASP A 184 9.30 10.59 37.16
N VAL A 185 8.47 11.01 36.18
CA VAL A 185 8.51 12.36 35.62
C VAL A 185 7.67 13.31 36.44
N GLU A 186 8.25 14.42 36.92
CA GLU A 186 7.53 15.49 37.59
C GLU A 186 7.06 16.56 36.59
N LEU A 187 5.78 16.90 36.66
CA LEU A 187 5.17 18.04 35.99
C LEU A 187 4.56 18.95 37.09
N ASP A 188 4.95 20.22 37.07
CA ASP A 188 4.48 21.23 38.04
C ASP A 188 4.70 20.83 39.54
N GLY A 189 5.77 20.06 39.81
CA GLY A 189 6.15 19.60 41.14
C GLY A 189 5.37 18.43 41.69
N GLN A 190 4.66 17.70 40.81
CA GLN A 190 3.96 16.45 41.14
C GLN A 190 4.25 15.38 40.04
N PRO A 191 4.15 14.08 40.37
CA PRO A 191 4.26 13.01 39.36
C PRO A 191 3.29 13.25 38.21
N ALA A 192 3.77 13.08 36.97
CA ALA A 192 2.95 13.33 35.77
C ALA A 192 1.67 12.49 35.73
N ILE A 193 1.66 11.31 36.36
CA ILE A 193 0.48 10.44 36.48
C ILE A 193 -0.68 11.07 37.30
N ASP A 194 -0.37 12.00 38.18
CA ASP A 194 -1.35 12.67 39.06
C ASP A 194 -1.88 13.97 38.44
N ASN A 195 -1.41 14.35 37.26
CA ASN A 195 -1.80 15.57 36.52
C ASN A 195 -2.90 15.33 35.46
N ALA A 196 -3.80 14.39 35.66
CA ALA A 196 -4.88 14.07 34.72
C ALA A 196 -6.14 14.94 34.95
#